data_6fc7333b46dce880d41a5b961dabfe9c
#
_entry.id   6fc7333b46dce880d41a5b961dabfe9c
#
_cell.length_a   1.000
_cell.length_b   1.000
_cell.length_c   1.000
_cell.angle_alpha   90.00
_cell.angle_beta   90.00
_cell.angle_gamma   90.00
#
_symmetry.space_group_name_H-M   'P 1'
#
loop_
_entity.id
_entity.type
_entity.pdbx_description
1 polymer ?
#
loop_
_entity_poly.entity_id
_entity_poly.type
_entity_poly.pdbx_seq_one_letter_code
_entity_poly.pdbx_strand_id
1 'polypeptide(L)'
;TLPSRGLGDVYKRQVIMDVTNVEQAKIAEDAGAVSVMALERIPSDIRKDGGVARMSNPHMIKEIQDNVSIPVMAKCRIGHFAEAQILEALEVDFIDESEVLTMADEYSHVDKHPFKVPFVCGARNLGEALRRIDEGSALIRTKGEAGSGNIVEAVRHMKMITSQIAELKNADLLKKAEEFKVPLDLVELVAKNQKLTVPNFAAGGIATPADASLMMQLGAETVFVGSGIFKSEDPSERAHAVVKAVTHFENAKDVLTASYDLSLIHI
;
A
#
# COMPACT_ATOMS: atom_id res chain seq x y z
N THR A 1 -23.55 6.85 1.11
CA THR A 1 -23.02 5.87 0.14
C THR A 1 -21.59 6.21 -0.20
N LEU A 2 -20.66 5.45 0.33
CA LEU A 2 -19.23 5.59 0.04
C LEU A 2 -18.97 5.48 -1.48
N PRO A 3 -18.19 6.38 -2.09
CA PRO A 3 -17.82 6.29 -3.51
C PRO A 3 -16.91 5.10 -3.84
N SER A 4 -16.64 4.21 -2.87
CA SER A 4 -15.61 3.17 -2.94
C SER A 4 -15.92 1.96 -3.85
N ARG A 5 -17.16 1.80 -4.34
CA ARG A 5 -17.51 0.62 -5.16
C ARG A 5 -16.91 0.60 -6.57
N GLY A 6 -16.45 1.74 -7.08
CA GLY A 6 -15.80 1.85 -8.39
C GLY A 6 -14.27 1.93 -8.34
N LEU A 7 -13.71 2.49 -7.26
CA LEU A 7 -12.26 2.66 -7.12
C LEU A 7 -11.52 1.33 -6.93
N GLY A 8 -12.10 0.38 -6.18
CA GLY A 8 -11.45 -0.90 -5.90
C GLY A 8 -11.17 -1.77 -7.13
N ASP A 9 -12.01 -1.71 -8.16
CA ASP A 9 -11.81 -2.52 -9.37
C ASP A 9 -10.80 -1.91 -10.33
N VAL A 10 -10.63 -0.58 -10.31
CA VAL A 10 -9.63 0.14 -11.12
C VAL A 10 -8.20 -0.16 -10.66
N TYR A 11 -7.99 -0.40 -9.37
CA TYR A 11 -6.66 -0.62 -8.79
C TYR A 11 -6.24 -2.09 -8.68
N LYS A 12 -7.01 -3.04 -9.22
CA LYS A 12 -6.63 -4.46 -9.21
C LYS A 12 -5.61 -4.78 -10.28
N ARG A 13 -4.62 -5.61 -9.92
CA ARG A 13 -3.51 -6.03 -10.80
C ARG A 13 -2.68 -4.86 -11.31
N GLN A 14 -2.41 -3.91 -10.43
CA GLN A 14 -1.75 -2.65 -10.74
C GLN A 14 -0.54 -2.43 -9.82
N VAL A 15 0.22 -1.38 -10.11
CA VAL A 15 1.38 -0.99 -9.31
C VAL A 15 1.22 0.45 -8.87
N ILE A 16 1.50 0.71 -7.59
CA ILE A 16 1.65 2.05 -7.03
C ILE A 16 3.12 2.25 -6.73
N MET A 17 3.71 3.35 -7.17
CA MET A 17 5.13 3.61 -7.02
C MET A 17 5.41 4.79 -6.09
N ASP A 18 6.32 4.59 -5.11
CA ASP A 18 6.83 5.67 -4.27
C ASP A 18 7.79 6.54 -5.10
N VAL A 19 7.55 7.84 -5.16
CA VAL A 19 8.33 8.79 -5.96
C VAL A 19 8.74 10.00 -5.13
N THR A 20 9.92 10.58 -5.42
CA THR A 20 10.46 11.72 -4.68
C THR A 20 10.52 13.03 -5.48
N ASN A 21 10.21 12.97 -6.76
CA ASN A 21 10.22 14.13 -7.65
C ASN A 21 9.39 13.85 -8.90
N VAL A 22 9.22 14.88 -9.73
CA VAL A 22 8.45 14.83 -10.98
C VAL A 22 9.04 13.85 -12.00
N GLU A 23 10.36 13.74 -12.10
CA GLU A 23 11.01 12.81 -13.02
C GLU A 23 10.65 11.36 -12.71
N GLN A 24 10.77 10.97 -11.45
CA GLN A 24 10.36 9.64 -10.99
C GLN A 24 8.85 9.39 -11.18
N ALA A 25 8.02 10.42 -10.94
CA ALA A 25 6.58 10.31 -11.15
C ALA A 25 6.22 10.07 -12.62
N LYS A 26 6.91 10.71 -13.55
CA LYS A 26 6.74 10.48 -15.00
C LYS A 26 7.23 9.09 -15.43
N ILE A 27 8.37 8.62 -14.91
CA ILE A 27 8.82 7.24 -15.13
C ILE A 27 7.76 6.23 -14.66
N ALA A 28 7.17 6.46 -13.49
CA ALA A 28 6.13 5.59 -12.97
C ALA A 28 4.87 5.60 -13.86
N GLU A 29 4.41 6.78 -14.27
CA GLU A 29 3.26 6.94 -15.17
C GLU A 29 3.52 6.28 -16.54
N ASP A 30 4.68 6.52 -17.14
CA ASP A 30 5.07 5.94 -18.43
C ASP A 30 5.18 4.42 -18.37
N ALA A 31 5.61 3.87 -17.25
CA ALA A 31 5.64 2.42 -17.01
C ALA A 31 4.26 1.78 -16.80
N GLY A 32 3.21 2.58 -16.64
CA GLY A 32 1.84 2.11 -16.42
C GLY A 32 1.47 1.93 -14.95
N ALA A 33 2.12 2.65 -14.04
CA ALA A 33 1.64 2.73 -12.65
C ALA A 33 0.24 3.35 -12.62
N VAL A 34 -0.61 2.85 -11.74
CA VAL A 34 -1.98 3.35 -11.59
C VAL A 34 -2.07 4.57 -10.67
N SER A 35 -1.05 4.79 -9.88
CA SER A 35 -0.93 5.89 -8.94
C SER A 35 0.52 6.03 -8.49
N VAL A 36 0.89 7.20 -7.98
CA VAL A 36 2.16 7.43 -7.30
C VAL A 36 1.94 7.86 -5.85
N MET A 37 2.90 7.50 -5.00
CA MET A 37 2.99 7.95 -3.62
C MET A 37 4.08 9.00 -3.52
N ALA A 38 3.69 10.25 -3.32
CA ALA A 38 4.63 11.37 -3.20
C ALA A 38 5.31 11.37 -1.82
N LEU A 39 6.63 11.24 -1.80
CA LEU A 39 7.46 11.20 -0.61
C LEU A 39 8.68 12.10 -0.79
N GLU A 40 9.04 12.87 0.22
CA GLU A 40 10.30 13.63 0.22
C GLU A 40 11.52 12.71 0.28
N ARG A 41 11.37 11.55 0.92
CA ARG A 41 12.36 10.48 1.02
C ARG A 41 11.69 9.13 0.93
N ILE A 42 12.28 8.23 0.18
CA ILE A 42 11.81 6.84 0.12
C ILE A 42 12.07 6.11 1.45
N PRO A 43 11.31 5.06 1.76
CA PRO A 43 11.38 4.37 3.05
C PRO A 43 12.77 3.90 3.47
N SER A 44 13.63 3.50 2.52
CA SER A 44 15.00 3.08 2.81
C SER A 44 15.88 4.23 3.34
N ASP A 45 15.67 5.45 2.83
CA ASP A 45 16.42 6.62 3.26
C ASP A 45 15.93 7.11 4.63
N ILE A 46 14.59 7.11 4.85
CA ILE A 46 14.01 7.42 6.16
C ILE A 46 14.61 6.49 7.24
N ARG A 47 14.70 5.19 6.93
CA ARG A 47 15.26 4.19 7.85
C ARG A 47 16.74 4.43 8.13
N LYS A 48 17.52 4.78 7.10
CA LYS A 48 18.96 5.05 7.23
C LYS A 48 19.27 6.31 8.03
N ASP A 49 18.51 7.37 7.77
CA ASP A 49 18.76 8.68 8.38
C ASP A 49 18.30 8.74 9.85
N GLY A 50 17.29 7.95 10.21
CA GLY A 50 16.69 7.96 11.55
C GLY A 50 15.99 9.28 11.89
N GLY A 51 15.75 9.51 13.18
CA GLY A 51 15.08 10.72 13.67
C GLY A 51 13.57 10.70 13.47
N VAL A 52 12.94 11.89 13.42
CA VAL A 52 11.49 12.05 13.31
C VAL A 52 11.09 12.29 11.85
N ALA A 53 10.48 11.28 11.23
CA ALA A 53 9.92 11.39 9.89
C ALA A 53 8.48 11.91 9.95
N ARG A 54 8.16 12.93 9.19
CA ARG A 54 6.85 13.61 9.12
C ARG A 54 6.28 13.56 7.70
N MET A 55 5.09 14.11 7.51
CA MET A 55 4.52 14.29 6.17
C MET A 55 5.48 15.11 5.28
N SER A 56 5.44 14.84 3.98
CA SER A 56 6.26 15.53 2.99
C SER A 56 5.80 16.97 2.76
N ASN A 57 6.71 17.79 2.23
CA ASN A 57 6.42 19.19 1.92
C ASN A 57 5.25 19.32 0.92
N PRO A 58 4.18 20.07 1.25
CA PRO A 58 3.03 20.25 0.36
C PRO A 58 3.37 20.81 -1.03
N HIS A 59 4.41 21.65 -1.12
CA HIS A 59 4.84 22.20 -2.42
C HIS A 59 5.35 21.10 -3.35
N MET A 60 6.16 20.17 -2.86
CA MET A 60 6.67 19.03 -3.63
C MET A 60 5.53 18.09 -4.06
N ILE A 61 4.56 17.83 -3.17
CA ILE A 61 3.39 17.01 -3.52
C ILE A 61 2.60 17.69 -4.63
N LYS A 62 2.36 19.00 -4.52
CA LYS A 62 1.65 19.78 -5.53
C LYS A 62 2.39 19.80 -6.87
N GLU A 63 3.69 19.92 -6.85
CA GLU A 63 4.51 19.87 -8.08
C GLU A 63 4.35 18.52 -8.80
N ILE A 64 4.30 17.41 -8.06
CA ILE A 64 4.03 16.09 -8.65
C ILE A 64 2.60 16.05 -9.22
N GLN A 65 1.57 16.49 -8.46
CA GLN A 65 0.18 16.52 -8.93
C GLN A 65 0.03 17.31 -10.24
N ASP A 66 0.74 18.42 -10.39
CA ASP A 66 0.63 19.28 -11.59
C ASP A 66 1.34 18.68 -12.82
N ASN A 67 2.12 17.61 -12.67
CA ASN A 67 2.97 17.05 -13.73
C ASN A 67 2.63 15.62 -14.14
N VAL A 68 1.69 14.94 -13.48
CA VAL A 68 1.20 13.60 -13.88
C VAL A 68 -0.32 13.61 -14.00
N SER A 69 -0.85 12.67 -14.77
CA SER A 69 -2.30 12.51 -14.95
C SER A 69 -2.90 11.40 -14.07
N ILE A 70 -2.05 10.58 -13.46
CA ILE A 70 -2.45 9.52 -12.55
C ILE A 70 -2.63 10.06 -11.13
N PRO A 71 -3.48 9.43 -10.28
CA PRO A 71 -3.71 9.83 -8.90
C PRO A 71 -2.43 9.93 -8.08
N VAL A 72 -2.37 10.92 -7.20
CA VAL A 72 -1.25 11.17 -6.30
C VAL A 72 -1.68 10.91 -4.86
N MET A 73 -0.97 10.00 -4.19
CA MET A 73 -1.12 9.70 -2.77
C MET A 73 -0.05 10.44 -1.95
N ALA A 74 -0.35 10.73 -0.70
CA ALA A 74 0.63 11.26 0.24
C ALA A 74 0.46 10.63 1.63
N LYS A 75 1.52 10.69 2.47
CA LYS A 75 1.52 10.05 3.79
C LYS A 75 1.34 11.05 4.91
N CYS A 76 0.48 10.69 5.88
CA CYS A 76 0.45 11.31 7.21
C CYS A 76 0.96 10.34 8.28
N ARG A 77 1.37 10.87 9.43
CA ARG A 77 1.75 10.06 10.58
C ARG A 77 0.53 9.41 11.23
N ILE A 78 0.72 8.22 11.79
CA ILE A 78 -0.32 7.53 12.56
C ILE A 78 -0.83 8.44 13.68
N GLY A 79 -2.15 8.65 13.75
CA GLY A 79 -2.84 9.48 14.74
C GLY A 79 -2.74 10.99 14.50
N HIS A 80 -2.05 11.44 13.46
CA HIS A 80 -1.86 12.87 13.20
C HIS A 80 -2.94 13.44 12.29
N PHE A 81 -4.14 13.64 12.82
CA PHE A 81 -5.28 14.15 12.05
C PHE A 81 -5.04 15.53 11.41
N ALA A 82 -4.20 16.39 12.01
CA ALA A 82 -3.89 17.70 11.42
C ALA A 82 -3.03 17.57 10.14
N GLU A 83 -2.10 16.62 10.05
CA GLU A 83 -1.41 16.31 8.79
C GLU A 83 -2.41 15.81 7.74
N ALA A 84 -3.35 14.94 8.12
CA ALA A 84 -4.39 14.47 7.22
C ALA A 84 -5.28 15.62 6.71
N GLN A 85 -5.64 16.57 7.56
CA GLN A 85 -6.40 17.79 7.16
C GLN A 85 -5.62 18.66 6.16
N ILE A 86 -4.30 18.79 6.34
CA ILE A 86 -3.45 19.51 5.38
C ILE A 86 -3.45 18.80 4.02
N LEU A 87 -3.30 17.47 4.01
CA LEU A 87 -3.30 16.68 2.79
C LEU A 87 -4.66 16.69 2.08
N GLU A 88 -5.77 16.65 2.84
CA GLU A 88 -7.10 16.83 2.26
C GLU A 88 -7.29 18.22 1.65
N ALA A 89 -6.81 19.28 2.33
CA ALA A 89 -6.84 20.65 1.80
C ALA A 89 -5.94 20.84 0.56
N LEU A 90 -4.89 20.01 0.42
CA LEU A 90 -4.05 19.95 -0.77
C LEU A 90 -4.70 19.17 -1.93
N GLU A 91 -5.86 18.56 -1.68
CA GLU A 91 -6.62 17.77 -2.63
C GLU A 91 -5.85 16.57 -3.19
N VAL A 92 -5.09 15.87 -2.31
CA VAL A 92 -4.50 14.58 -2.71
C VAL A 92 -5.60 13.54 -2.94
N ASP A 93 -5.36 12.59 -3.84
CA ASP A 93 -6.36 11.58 -4.19
C ASP A 93 -6.54 10.50 -3.10
N PHE A 94 -5.48 10.22 -2.34
CA PHE A 94 -5.49 9.29 -1.19
C PHE A 94 -4.51 9.75 -0.11
N ILE A 95 -4.84 9.45 1.15
CA ILE A 95 -3.94 9.62 2.29
C ILE A 95 -3.53 8.25 2.82
N ASP A 96 -2.23 7.96 2.87
CA ASP A 96 -1.69 6.78 3.56
C ASP A 96 -1.30 7.15 4.99
N GLU A 97 -2.09 6.71 5.97
CA GLU A 97 -1.74 6.79 7.39
C GLU A 97 -0.68 5.73 7.69
N SER A 98 0.58 6.16 7.78
CA SER A 98 1.71 5.28 7.53
C SER A 98 2.64 5.10 8.73
N GLU A 99 2.95 3.82 9.02
CA GLU A 99 3.98 3.39 9.95
C GLU A 99 5.42 3.67 9.47
N VAL A 100 5.62 4.05 8.22
CA VAL A 100 6.93 4.49 7.70
C VAL A 100 7.35 5.80 8.32
N LEU A 101 6.38 6.66 8.61
CA LEU A 101 6.60 7.91 9.35
C LEU A 101 6.58 7.65 10.86
N THR A 102 7.17 8.57 11.61
CA THR A 102 7.15 8.48 13.08
C THR A 102 5.73 8.71 13.59
N MET A 103 5.15 7.76 14.30
CA MET A 103 3.78 7.89 14.83
C MET A 103 3.65 9.13 15.75
N ALA A 104 2.51 9.77 15.69
CA ALA A 104 2.17 10.90 16.56
C ALA A 104 1.31 10.47 17.77
N ASP A 105 0.57 9.37 17.64
CA ASP A 105 -0.23 8.77 18.70
C ASP A 105 0.07 7.26 18.76
N GLU A 106 0.39 6.76 19.95
CA GLU A 106 0.69 5.35 20.21
C GLU A 106 -0.59 4.50 20.36
N TYR A 107 -1.71 5.13 20.67
CA TYR A 107 -2.95 4.46 21.07
C TYR A 107 -4.02 4.49 19.97
N SER A 108 -4.07 5.58 19.18
CA SER A 108 -5.17 5.84 18.27
C SER A 108 -4.68 6.15 16.85
N HIS A 109 -5.39 5.60 15.88
CA HIS A 109 -5.30 6.05 14.49
C HIS A 109 -6.25 7.21 14.25
N VAL A 110 -6.07 7.91 13.13
CA VAL A 110 -7.00 8.96 12.70
C VAL A 110 -8.38 8.35 12.47
N ASP A 111 -9.42 8.98 13.03
CA ASP A 111 -10.81 8.72 12.60
C ASP A 111 -10.99 9.27 11.19
N LYS A 112 -11.30 8.39 10.25
CA LYS A 112 -11.35 8.70 8.81
C LYS A 112 -12.73 9.09 8.33
N HIS A 113 -13.78 8.85 9.14
CA HIS A 113 -15.15 9.14 8.78
C HIS A 113 -15.46 10.63 8.50
N PRO A 114 -14.81 11.60 9.17
CA PRO A 114 -14.99 13.01 8.87
C PRO A 114 -14.37 13.48 7.54
N PHE A 115 -13.43 12.69 6.97
CA PHE A 115 -12.71 13.06 5.75
C PHE A 115 -13.46 12.61 4.49
N LYS A 116 -13.32 13.39 3.42
CA LYS A 116 -13.82 13.04 2.09
C LYS A 116 -12.79 12.24 1.29
N VAL A 117 -11.52 12.52 1.51
CA VAL A 117 -10.40 11.81 0.88
C VAL A 117 -10.30 10.38 1.42
N PRO A 118 -10.16 9.36 0.57
CA PRO A 118 -10.01 7.98 1.01
C PRO A 118 -8.64 7.73 1.64
N PHE A 119 -8.63 6.85 2.66
CA PHE A 119 -7.40 6.47 3.39
C PHE A 119 -6.93 5.08 3.03
N VAL A 120 -5.60 4.94 3.01
CA VAL A 120 -4.86 3.67 2.97
C VAL A 120 -4.23 3.44 4.34
N CYS A 121 -4.30 2.22 4.86
CA CYS A 121 -3.67 1.85 6.14
C CYS A 121 -2.95 0.52 6.06
N GLY A 122 -1.85 0.41 6.80
CA GLY A 122 -1.10 -0.83 6.95
C GLY A 122 -1.72 -1.79 7.97
N ALA A 123 -1.65 -3.10 7.70
CA ALA A 123 -2.04 -4.15 8.63
C ALA A 123 -1.07 -5.34 8.57
N ARG A 124 -0.89 -6.02 9.71
CA ARG A 124 -0.08 -7.24 9.84
C ARG A 124 -0.93 -8.51 9.95
N ASN A 125 -2.19 -8.35 10.31
CA ASN A 125 -3.14 -9.43 10.56
C ASN A 125 -4.57 -8.94 10.35
N LEU A 126 -5.55 -9.86 10.40
CA LEU A 126 -6.95 -9.55 10.17
C LEU A 126 -7.51 -8.56 11.21
N GLY A 127 -7.17 -8.70 12.49
CA GLY A 127 -7.66 -7.80 13.52
C GLY A 127 -7.20 -6.35 13.31
N GLU A 128 -5.94 -6.11 12.90
CA GLU A 128 -5.48 -4.78 12.52
C GLU A 128 -6.23 -4.26 11.28
N ALA A 129 -6.40 -5.09 10.25
CA ALA A 129 -7.11 -4.72 9.04
C ALA A 129 -8.55 -4.30 9.33
N LEU A 130 -9.28 -5.07 10.14
CA LEU A 130 -10.66 -4.79 10.48
C LEU A 130 -10.80 -3.51 11.31
N ARG A 131 -9.90 -3.25 12.27
CA ARG A 131 -9.92 -1.97 13.00
C ARG A 131 -9.70 -0.76 12.10
N ARG A 132 -8.79 -0.86 11.14
CA ARG A 132 -8.57 0.22 10.14
C ARG A 132 -9.80 0.43 9.26
N ILE A 133 -10.47 -0.66 8.87
CA ILE A 133 -11.72 -0.59 8.09
C ILE A 133 -12.84 0.04 8.93
N ASP A 134 -12.98 -0.35 10.19
CA ASP A 134 -13.97 0.21 11.11
C ASP A 134 -13.76 1.72 11.33
N GLU A 135 -12.51 2.18 11.35
CA GLU A 135 -12.13 3.60 11.39
C GLU A 135 -12.34 4.35 10.06
N GLY A 136 -12.81 3.68 9.00
CA GLY A 136 -13.12 4.28 7.70
C GLY A 136 -12.01 4.15 6.65
N SER A 137 -11.01 3.27 6.82
CA SER A 137 -10.01 3.03 5.78
C SER A 137 -10.64 2.44 4.52
N ALA A 138 -10.33 3.01 3.36
CA ALA A 138 -10.84 2.59 2.06
C ALA A 138 -9.97 1.50 1.40
N LEU A 139 -8.71 1.37 1.82
CA LEU A 139 -7.73 0.41 1.31
C LEU A 139 -6.88 -0.12 2.46
N ILE A 140 -6.57 -1.41 2.44
CA ILE A 140 -5.60 -2.04 3.35
C ILE A 140 -4.37 -2.46 2.55
N ARG A 141 -3.20 -2.32 3.16
CA ARG A 141 -1.95 -2.89 2.65
C ARG A 141 -1.21 -3.65 3.74
N THR A 142 -0.33 -4.57 3.34
CA THR A 142 0.61 -5.15 4.30
C THR A 142 1.56 -4.05 4.81
N LYS A 143 1.96 -4.12 6.08
CA LYS A 143 3.01 -3.23 6.59
C LYS A 143 4.36 -3.61 5.97
N GLY A 144 4.66 -4.90 5.91
CA GLY A 144 5.93 -5.40 5.40
C GLY A 144 7.11 -4.81 6.15
N GLU A 145 8.24 -4.72 5.47
CA GLU A 145 9.42 -4.01 5.93
C GLU A 145 9.88 -3.04 4.83
N ALA A 146 9.23 -1.89 4.78
CA ALA A 146 9.44 -0.90 3.73
C ALA A 146 10.90 -0.45 3.64
N GLY A 147 11.46 -0.39 2.43
CA GLY A 147 12.83 0.03 2.17
C GLY A 147 13.92 -0.99 2.48
N SER A 148 13.57 -2.21 2.90
CA SER A 148 14.56 -3.27 3.20
C SER A 148 14.98 -4.08 1.97
N GLY A 149 14.17 -4.10 0.91
CA GLY A 149 14.33 -5.04 -0.22
C GLY A 149 14.08 -6.51 0.17
N ASN A 150 13.57 -6.75 1.39
CA ASN A 150 13.27 -8.08 1.91
C ASN A 150 11.75 -8.24 2.06
N ILE A 151 11.17 -9.14 1.27
CA ILE A 151 9.74 -9.36 1.18
C ILE A 151 9.14 -10.21 2.31
N VAL A 152 9.97 -10.82 3.17
CA VAL A 152 9.54 -11.85 4.15
C VAL A 152 8.39 -11.36 5.05
N GLU A 153 8.43 -10.13 5.52
CA GLU A 153 7.39 -9.58 6.39
C GLU A 153 6.08 -9.32 5.61
N ALA A 154 6.17 -8.83 4.37
CA ALA A 154 4.98 -8.64 3.53
C ALA A 154 4.29 -9.99 3.24
N VAL A 155 5.07 -11.03 2.94
CA VAL A 155 4.56 -12.41 2.76
C VAL A 155 3.89 -12.92 4.04
N ARG A 156 4.52 -12.72 5.20
CA ARG A 156 3.97 -13.11 6.50
C ARG A 156 2.64 -12.43 6.76
N HIS A 157 2.55 -11.13 6.57
CA HIS A 157 1.34 -10.35 6.81
C HIS A 157 0.21 -10.75 5.85
N MET A 158 0.51 -10.91 4.56
CA MET A 158 -0.50 -11.34 3.57
C MET A 158 -1.05 -12.73 3.92
N LYS A 159 -0.16 -13.70 4.20
CA LYS A 159 -0.57 -15.04 4.62
C LYS A 159 -1.35 -15.03 5.94
N MET A 160 -0.98 -14.18 6.89
CA MET A 160 -1.71 -14.05 8.16
C MET A 160 -3.14 -13.54 7.92
N ILE A 161 -3.30 -12.48 7.13
CA ILE A 161 -4.63 -11.94 6.81
C ILE A 161 -5.48 -12.99 6.09
N THR A 162 -4.95 -13.62 5.05
CA THR A 162 -5.72 -14.59 4.22
C THR A 162 -6.07 -15.86 4.99
N SER A 163 -5.15 -16.39 5.82
CA SER A 163 -5.45 -17.56 6.65
C SER A 163 -6.49 -17.26 7.73
N GLN A 164 -6.39 -16.12 8.41
CA GLN A 164 -7.37 -15.72 9.41
C GLN A 164 -8.76 -15.46 8.81
N ILE A 165 -8.84 -14.94 7.59
CA ILE A 165 -10.13 -14.85 6.87
C ILE A 165 -10.70 -16.25 6.63
N ALA A 166 -9.89 -17.20 6.18
CA ALA A 166 -10.33 -18.58 5.95
C ALA A 166 -10.81 -19.28 7.23
N GLU A 167 -10.16 -19.01 8.36
CA GLU A 167 -10.53 -19.55 9.67
C GLU A 167 -11.91 -19.09 10.14
N LEU A 168 -12.38 -17.91 9.73
CA LEU A 168 -13.70 -17.37 10.11
C LEU A 168 -14.86 -18.28 9.67
N LYS A 169 -14.69 -19.15 8.69
CA LYS A 169 -15.72 -20.10 8.24
C LYS A 169 -16.25 -20.99 9.37
N ASN A 170 -15.35 -21.36 10.30
CA ASN A 170 -15.64 -22.31 11.37
C ASN A 170 -15.44 -21.72 12.75
N ALA A 171 -15.24 -20.41 12.85
CA ALA A 171 -14.99 -19.72 14.11
C ALA A 171 -16.29 -19.23 14.78
N ASP A 172 -16.23 -19.04 16.07
CA ASP A 172 -17.21 -18.24 16.81
C ASP A 172 -16.98 -16.77 16.48
N LEU A 173 -17.84 -16.21 15.61
CA LEU A 173 -17.69 -14.87 15.08
C LEU A 173 -17.85 -13.78 16.15
N LEU A 174 -18.70 -14.01 17.17
CA LEU A 174 -18.85 -13.08 18.28
C LEU A 174 -17.55 -12.98 19.09
N LYS A 175 -16.96 -14.13 19.43
CA LYS A 175 -15.67 -14.19 20.11
C LYS A 175 -14.55 -13.55 19.29
N LYS A 176 -14.57 -13.74 17.95
CA LYS A 176 -13.60 -13.09 17.06
C LYS A 176 -13.79 -11.58 16.99
N ALA A 177 -15.01 -11.08 17.00
CA ALA A 177 -15.30 -9.65 17.05
C ALA A 177 -14.75 -9.01 18.35
N GLU A 178 -14.95 -9.69 19.49
CA GLU A 178 -14.38 -9.26 20.77
C GLU A 178 -12.83 -9.29 20.76
N GLU A 179 -12.22 -10.37 20.24
CA GLU A 179 -10.76 -10.52 20.12
C GLU A 179 -10.16 -9.41 19.26
N PHE A 180 -10.77 -9.13 18.11
CA PHE A 180 -10.32 -8.11 17.17
C PHE A 180 -10.69 -6.68 17.57
N LYS A 181 -11.63 -6.53 18.54
CA LYS A 181 -12.18 -5.25 19.01
C LYS A 181 -12.83 -4.45 17.88
N VAL A 182 -13.73 -5.10 17.15
CA VAL A 182 -14.48 -4.53 16.02
C VAL A 182 -15.95 -4.97 16.09
N PRO A 183 -16.87 -4.28 15.39
CA PRO A 183 -18.27 -4.69 15.29
C PRO A 183 -18.44 -6.10 14.71
N LEU A 184 -19.41 -6.85 15.24
CA LEU A 184 -19.70 -8.23 14.80
C LEU A 184 -20.11 -8.30 13.32
N ASP A 185 -20.93 -7.37 12.86
CA ASP A 185 -21.41 -7.31 11.48
C ASP A 185 -20.28 -7.20 10.45
N LEU A 186 -19.19 -6.49 10.79
CA LEU A 186 -17.99 -6.43 9.96
C LEU A 186 -17.31 -7.81 9.86
N VAL A 187 -17.20 -8.54 10.97
CA VAL A 187 -16.61 -9.89 10.98
C VAL A 187 -17.49 -10.88 10.21
N GLU A 188 -18.81 -10.81 10.39
CA GLU A 188 -19.77 -11.63 9.65
C GLU A 188 -19.69 -11.39 8.14
N LEU A 189 -19.56 -10.12 7.72
CA LEU A 189 -19.43 -9.76 6.31
C LEU A 189 -18.15 -10.34 5.68
N VAL A 190 -17.02 -10.26 6.41
CA VAL A 190 -15.74 -10.85 5.95
C VAL A 190 -15.81 -12.37 5.95
N ALA A 191 -16.41 -12.99 6.97
CA ALA A 191 -16.60 -14.44 7.02
C ALA A 191 -17.46 -14.95 5.85
N LYS A 192 -18.55 -14.24 5.52
CA LYS A 192 -19.44 -14.55 4.40
C LYS A 192 -18.75 -14.42 3.04
N ASN A 193 -18.03 -13.31 2.83
CA ASN A 193 -17.42 -13.00 1.54
C ASN A 193 -16.05 -13.65 1.35
N GLN A 194 -15.42 -14.16 2.40
CA GLN A 194 -14.07 -14.73 2.42
C GLN A 194 -13.01 -13.80 1.85
N LYS A 195 -13.20 -12.50 2.05
CA LYS A 195 -12.26 -11.42 1.70
C LYS A 195 -12.57 -10.18 2.53
N LEU A 196 -11.62 -9.26 2.61
CA LEU A 196 -11.86 -7.93 3.19
C LEU A 196 -12.97 -7.19 2.43
N THR A 197 -13.62 -6.26 3.09
CA THR A 197 -14.65 -5.39 2.49
C THR A 197 -14.07 -4.28 1.61
N VAL A 198 -12.76 -4.09 1.71
CA VAL A 198 -11.96 -3.13 0.92
C VAL A 198 -10.78 -3.87 0.27
N PRO A 199 -10.16 -3.32 -0.79
CA PRO A 199 -9.01 -3.95 -1.43
C PRO A 199 -7.84 -4.15 -0.47
N ASN A 200 -7.10 -5.27 -0.64
CA ASN A 200 -5.93 -5.62 0.14
C ASN A 200 -4.68 -5.64 -0.74
N PHE A 201 -3.76 -4.72 -0.49
CA PHE A 201 -2.56 -4.51 -1.27
C PHE A 201 -1.32 -5.06 -0.57
N ALA A 202 -0.28 -5.35 -1.33
CA ALA A 202 1.02 -5.72 -0.78
C ALA A 202 1.96 -4.52 -0.77
N ALA A 203 2.65 -4.32 0.35
CA ALA A 203 3.69 -3.31 0.51
C ALA A 203 4.82 -3.83 1.40
N GLY A 204 6.02 -3.29 1.20
CA GLY A 204 7.19 -3.53 2.04
C GLY A 204 8.12 -4.63 1.53
N GLY A 205 9.27 -4.24 1.01
CA GLY A 205 10.34 -5.13 0.60
C GLY A 205 10.23 -5.70 -0.83
N ILE A 206 9.21 -5.31 -1.60
CA ILE A 206 9.08 -5.73 -3.00
C ILE A 206 10.15 -5.01 -3.83
N ALA A 207 11.00 -5.76 -4.53
CA ALA A 207 12.14 -5.23 -5.27
C ALA A 207 12.28 -5.78 -6.69
N THR A 208 11.73 -6.97 -6.95
CA THR A 208 11.88 -7.68 -8.23
C THR A 208 10.53 -8.01 -8.87
N PRO A 209 10.48 -8.28 -10.18
CA PRO A 209 9.30 -8.83 -10.84
C PRO A 209 8.77 -10.11 -10.17
N ALA A 210 9.65 -10.99 -9.73
CA ALA A 210 9.29 -12.22 -9.03
C ALA A 210 8.65 -11.96 -7.67
N ASP A 211 9.14 -10.98 -6.89
CA ASP A 211 8.52 -10.57 -5.63
C ASP A 211 7.10 -10.06 -5.85
N ALA A 212 6.92 -9.19 -6.85
CA ALA A 212 5.61 -8.65 -7.19
C ALA A 212 4.62 -9.77 -7.59
N SER A 213 5.06 -10.69 -8.46
CA SER A 213 4.28 -11.87 -8.85
C SER A 213 3.92 -12.75 -7.65
N LEU A 214 4.87 -13.00 -6.73
CA LEU A 214 4.64 -13.78 -5.51
C LEU A 214 3.52 -13.15 -4.66
N MET A 215 3.56 -11.84 -4.43
CA MET A 215 2.53 -11.18 -3.63
C MET A 215 1.15 -11.24 -4.28
N MET A 216 1.07 -11.07 -5.60
CA MET A 216 -0.17 -11.21 -6.34
C MET A 216 -0.74 -12.63 -6.23
N GLN A 217 0.10 -13.67 -6.35
CA GLN A 217 -0.30 -15.08 -6.19
C GLN A 217 -0.73 -15.42 -4.76
N LEU A 218 -0.23 -14.70 -3.76
CA LEU A 218 -0.66 -14.81 -2.35
C LEU A 218 -1.97 -14.09 -2.04
N GLY A 219 -2.57 -13.41 -3.03
CA GLY A 219 -3.88 -12.79 -2.90
C GLY A 219 -3.87 -11.27 -2.75
N ALA A 220 -2.74 -10.62 -2.97
CA ALA A 220 -2.72 -9.17 -3.11
C ALA A 220 -3.49 -8.73 -4.36
N GLU A 221 -4.20 -7.61 -4.28
CA GLU A 221 -4.92 -7.05 -5.41
C GLU A 221 -4.09 -6.02 -6.19
N THR A 222 -3.07 -5.46 -5.55
CA THR A 222 -2.13 -4.47 -6.09
C THR A 222 -0.84 -4.50 -5.27
N VAL A 223 0.25 -3.96 -5.79
CA VAL A 223 1.52 -3.83 -5.07
C VAL A 223 1.98 -2.38 -4.97
N PHE A 224 2.57 -2.03 -3.82
CA PHE A 224 3.33 -0.80 -3.62
C PHE A 224 4.82 -1.12 -3.77
N VAL A 225 5.52 -0.38 -4.61
CA VAL A 225 6.95 -0.54 -4.82
C VAL A 225 7.64 0.83 -4.80
N GLY A 226 8.70 0.95 -4.04
CA GLY A 226 9.44 2.21 -3.90
C GLY A 226 10.91 2.04 -4.17
N SER A 227 11.68 1.81 -3.13
CA SER A 227 13.15 1.71 -3.19
C SER A 227 13.65 0.67 -4.18
N GLY A 228 12.90 -0.41 -4.40
CA GLY A 228 13.26 -1.48 -5.34
C GLY A 228 13.28 -1.02 -6.80
N ILE A 229 12.58 0.07 -7.14
CA ILE A 229 12.60 0.66 -8.50
C ILE A 229 13.65 1.77 -8.57
N PHE A 230 13.49 2.82 -7.79
CA PHE A 230 14.25 4.06 -7.98
C PHE A 230 15.69 4.02 -7.43
N LYS A 231 16.09 2.94 -6.76
CA LYS A 231 17.49 2.65 -6.42
C LYS A 231 18.17 1.64 -7.36
N SER A 232 17.46 1.14 -8.36
CA SER A 232 18.06 0.27 -9.38
C SER A 232 18.91 1.07 -10.37
N GLU A 233 19.77 0.38 -11.12
CA GLU A 233 20.62 0.99 -12.15
C GLU A 233 19.79 1.62 -13.28
N ASP A 234 18.66 0.99 -13.66
CA ASP A 234 17.69 1.52 -14.61
C ASP A 234 16.28 1.50 -13.99
N PRO A 235 15.83 2.63 -13.41
CA PRO A 235 14.50 2.73 -12.82
C PRO A 235 13.36 2.56 -13.83
N SER A 236 13.53 3.03 -15.08
CA SER A 236 12.49 2.93 -16.10
C SER A 236 12.27 1.48 -16.51
N GLU A 237 13.32 0.75 -16.83
CA GLU A 237 13.25 -0.68 -17.17
C GLU A 237 12.68 -1.50 -16.02
N ARG A 238 13.12 -1.23 -14.79
CA ARG A 238 12.64 -1.89 -13.57
C ARG A 238 11.14 -1.63 -13.35
N ALA A 239 10.68 -0.40 -13.54
CA ALA A 239 9.28 -0.02 -13.39
C ALA A 239 8.39 -0.79 -14.38
N HIS A 240 8.75 -0.81 -15.67
CA HIS A 240 8.04 -1.58 -16.70
C HIS A 240 8.01 -3.09 -16.39
N ALA A 241 9.14 -3.65 -15.94
CA ALA A 241 9.26 -5.06 -15.60
C ALA A 241 8.33 -5.46 -14.43
N VAL A 242 8.25 -4.62 -13.39
CA VAL A 242 7.35 -4.85 -12.25
C VAL A 242 5.89 -4.75 -12.68
N VAL A 243 5.51 -3.73 -13.47
CA VAL A 243 4.14 -3.59 -13.99
C VAL A 243 3.75 -4.81 -14.84
N LYS A 244 4.62 -5.26 -15.73
CA LYS A 244 4.41 -6.46 -16.55
C LYS A 244 4.22 -7.71 -15.69
N ALA A 245 5.05 -7.90 -14.66
CA ALA A 245 4.97 -9.04 -13.76
C ALA A 245 3.68 -9.03 -12.92
N VAL A 246 3.19 -7.88 -12.49
CA VAL A 246 1.91 -7.75 -11.78
C VAL A 246 0.73 -8.01 -12.71
N THR A 247 0.78 -7.51 -13.93
CA THR A 247 -0.29 -7.72 -14.92
C THR A 247 -0.44 -9.19 -15.29
N HIS A 248 0.68 -9.91 -15.43
CA HIS A 248 0.75 -11.29 -15.90
C HIS A 248 1.26 -12.27 -14.83
N PHE A 249 1.00 -12.00 -13.55
CA PHE A 249 1.61 -12.71 -12.42
C PHE A 249 1.35 -14.22 -12.41
N GLU A 250 0.28 -14.71 -13.04
CA GLU A 250 -0.05 -16.14 -13.17
C GLU A 250 0.75 -16.84 -14.26
N ASN A 251 1.38 -16.09 -15.17
CA ASN A 251 2.14 -16.64 -16.29
C ASN A 251 3.66 -16.56 -16.02
N ALA A 252 4.26 -17.66 -15.59
CA ALA A 252 5.67 -17.72 -15.28
C ALA A 252 6.60 -17.33 -16.45
N LYS A 253 6.16 -17.53 -17.72
CA LYS A 253 6.95 -17.14 -18.90
C LYS A 253 6.98 -15.62 -19.07
N ASP A 254 5.87 -14.93 -18.77
CA ASP A 254 5.81 -13.47 -18.84
C ASP A 254 6.63 -12.84 -17.71
N VAL A 255 6.57 -13.42 -16.50
CA VAL A 255 7.40 -12.99 -15.36
C VAL A 255 8.88 -13.24 -15.64
N LEU A 256 9.25 -14.38 -16.25
CA LEU A 256 10.60 -14.66 -16.71
C LEU A 256 11.06 -13.61 -17.73
N THR A 257 10.23 -13.31 -18.74
CA THR A 257 10.56 -12.29 -19.74
C THR A 257 10.75 -10.90 -19.12
N ALA A 258 9.95 -10.55 -18.11
CA ALA A 258 10.10 -9.31 -17.36
C ALA A 258 11.35 -9.27 -16.47
N SER A 259 12.03 -10.39 -16.25
CA SER A 259 13.19 -10.50 -15.37
C SER A 259 14.52 -10.54 -16.12
N TYR A 260 14.51 -10.64 -17.46
CA TYR A 260 15.73 -10.61 -18.25
C TYR A 260 16.43 -9.25 -18.14
N ASP A 261 17.73 -9.28 -18.20
CA ASP A 261 18.63 -8.11 -18.23
C ASP A 261 18.57 -7.21 -16.98
N LEU A 262 17.80 -7.60 -15.95
CA LEU A 262 17.75 -6.92 -14.68
C LEU A 262 18.78 -7.49 -13.68
N SER A 263 19.53 -6.61 -13.02
CA SER A 263 20.30 -7.00 -11.83
C SER A 263 19.34 -7.33 -10.68
N LEU A 264 19.29 -8.59 -10.24
CA LEU A 264 18.28 -9.06 -9.27
C LEU A 264 18.88 -9.52 -7.94
N ILE A 265 20.22 -9.61 -7.81
CA ILE A 265 20.85 -10.22 -6.63
C ILE A 265 21.08 -9.21 -5.50
N HIS A 266 21.38 -7.96 -5.83
CA HIS A 266 21.57 -6.88 -4.87
C HIS A 266 20.86 -5.63 -5.36
N ILE A 267 19.92 -5.15 -4.57
CA ILE A 267 19.09 -3.97 -4.87
C ILE A 267 19.11 -3.01 -3.70
#